data_144d5c4127c77f00fa9ef66cbaafb61f
#
_entry.id   144d5c4127c77f00fa9ef66cbaafb61f
#
_cell.length_a   1.000
_cell.length_b   1.000
_cell.length_c   1.000
_cell.angle_alpha   90.00
_cell.angle_beta   90.00
_cell.angle_gamma   90.00
#
_symmetry.space_group_name_H-M   'P 1'
#
loop_
_entity.id
_entity.type
_entity.pdbx_description
1 polymer ?
#
loop_
_entity_poly.entity_id
_entity_poly.type
_entity_poly.pdbx_seq_one_letter_code
_entity_poly.pdbx_strand_id
1 'polypeptide(L)'
;MQIDIRKEGAVTLVEVRGRATIGAGNDTLAGKLRETIDGGAAKIVVNLEGITQIDSSGISTLVRNYVTLGKKGGALKLLKPTGRVRDVLEVTRLMSCIPTFDDEAKALASFK
;
A
#
# COMPACT_ATOMS: atom_id res chain seq x y z
N MET A 1 -8.96 -11.96 -0.32
CA MET A 1 -7.95 -11.05 0.26
C MET A 1 -8.26 -10.78 1.72
N GLN A 2 -7.24 -10.77 2.54
CA GLN A 2 -7.37 -10.48 3.95
C GLN A 2 -6.57 -9.23 4.27
N ILE A 3 -7.16 -8.30 5.03
CA ILE A 3 -6.51 -7.02 5.37
C ILE A 3 -6.63 -6.78 6.86
N ASP A 4 -5.49 -6.52 7.50
CA ASP A 4 -5.44 -6.15 8.91
C ASP A 4 -4.93 -4.71 9.02
N ILE A 5 -5.56 -3.92 9.87
CA ILE A 5 -5.18 -2.54 10.12
C ILE A 5 -4.57 -2.43 11.51
N ARG A 6 -3.41 -1.81 11.58
CA ARG A 6 -2.70 -1.60 12.85
C ARG A 6 -2.19 -0.18 12.90
N LYS A 7 -2.23 0.45 14.06
CA LYS A 7 -1.71 1.81 14.23
C LYS A 7 -0.42 1.79 15.02
N GLU A 8 0.56 2.53 14.51
CA GLU A 8 1.84 2.77 15.17
C GLU A 8 2.06 4.27 15.27
N GLY A 9 1.68 4.86 16.41
CA GLY A 9 1.69 6.29 16.55
C GLY A 9 0.71 6.95 15.58
N ALA A 10 1.20 7.89 14.78
CA ALA A 10 0.40 8.60 13.79
C ALA A 10 0.29 7.84 12.45
N VAL A 11 0.98 6.70 12.32
CA VAL A 11 1.02 5.93 11.08
C VAL A 11 0.02 4.78 11.14
N THR A 12 -0.75 4.60 10.08
CA THR A 12 -1.65 3.45 9.92
C THR A 12 -0.97 2.43 9.01
N LEU A 13 -0.80 1.21 9.53
CA LEU A 13 -0.26 0.09 8.77
C LEU A 13 -1.41 -0.73 8.22
N VAL A 14 -1.39 -0.94 6.92
CA VAL A 14 -2.37 -1.78 6.22
C VAL A 14 -1.65 -3.04 5.76
N GLU A 15 -1.89 -4.15 6.45
CA GLU A 15 -1.26 -5.43 6.13
C GLU A 15 -2.18 -6.23 5.23
N VAL A 16 -1.70 -6.56 4.04
CA VAL A 16 -2.50 -7.17 2.98
C VAL A 16 -2.00 -8.57 2.67
N ARG A 17 -2.92 -9.55 2.58
CA ARG A 17 -2.61 -10.93 2.22
C ARG A 17 -3.54 -11.40 1.12
N GLY A 18 -2.98 -12.09 0.15
CA GLY A 18 -3.74 -12.66 -0.96
C GLY A 18 -3.35 -12.08 -2.30
N ARG A 19 -4.34 -11.95 -3.17
CA ARG A 19 -4.13 -11.50 -4.55
C ARG A 19 -4.73 -10.12 -4.77
N ALA A 20 -3.91 -9.18 -5.22
CA ALA A 20 -4.36 -7.84 -5.60
C ALA A 20 -4.61 -7.82 -7.12
N THR A 21 -5.54 -8.66 -7.56
CA THR A 21 -5.88 -8.84 -8.97
C THR A 21 -7.34 -8.46 -9.22
N ILE A 22 -7.68 -8.26 -10.49
CA ILE A 22 -9.02 -7.82 -10.89
C ILE A 22 -10.10 -8.70 -10.26
N GLY A 23 -11.17 -8.07 -9.77
CA GLY A 23 -12.27 -8.74 -9.08
C GLY A 23 -12.24 -8.52 -7.59
N ALA A 24 -12.66 -9.53 -6.81
CA ALA A 24 -12.86 -9.41 -5.37
C ALA A 24 -11.61 -8.97 -4.61
N GLY A 25 -10.43 -9.47 -5.01
CA GLY A 25 -9.18 -9.12 -4.33
C GLY A 25 -8.88 -7.63 -4.41
N ASN A 26 -8.87 -7.08 -5.63
CA ASN A 26 -8.60 -5.65 -5.80
C ASN A 26 -9.73 -4.80 -5.22
N ASP A 27 -10.98 -5.23 -5.35
CA ASP A 27 -12.12 -4.50 -4.81
C ASP A 27 -12.02 -4.38 -3.29
N THR A 28 -11.59 -5.43 -2.62
CA THR A 28 -11.37 -5.42 -1.16
C THR A 28 -10.26 -4.44 -0.78
N LEU A 29 -9.14 -4.47 -1.51
CA LEU A 29 -8.02 -3.57 -1.26
C LEU A 29 -8.42 -2.11 -1.48
N ALA A 30 -9.06 -1.83 -2.62
CA ALA A 30 -9.49 -0.47 -2.95
C ALA A 30 -10.48 0.08 -1.93
N GLY A 31 -11.46 -0.74 -1.53
CA GLY A 31 -12.46 -0.35 -0.56
C GLY A 31 -11.86 -0.07 0.82
N LYS A 32 -10.91 -0.91 1.24
CA LYS A 32 -10.28 -0.74 2.56
C LYS A 32 -9.37 0.48 2.62
N LEU A 33 -8.61 0.73 1.57
CA LEU A 33 -7.79 1.94 1.50
C LEU A 33 -8.65 3.20 1.50
N ARG A 34 -9.72 3.18 0.72
CA ARG A 34 -10.65 4.32 0.67
C ARG A 34 -11.27 4.59 2.04
N GLU A 35 -11.75 3.53 2.71
CA GLU A 35 -12.33 3.63 4.04
C GLU A 35 -11.32 4.20 5.04
N THR A 36 -10.07 3.75 4.96
CA THR A 36 -9.00 4.19 5.86
C THR A 36 -8.68 5.67 5.65
N ILE A 37 -8.60 6.11 4.41
CA ILE A 37 -8.36 7.51 4.06
C ILE A 37 -9.54 8.39 4.47
N ASP A 38 -10.76 7.96 4.18
CA ASP A 38 -11.98 8.69 4.53
C ASP A 38 -12.14 8.79 6.05
N GLY A 39 -11.61 7.82 6.79
CA GLY A 39 -11.60 7.84 8.25
C GLY A 39 -10.59 8.80 8.87
N GLY A 40 -9.79 9.49 8.05
CA GLY A 40 -8.86 10.52 8.53
C GLY A 40 -7.40 10.11 8.57
N ALA A 41 -7.04 8.89 8.16
CA ALA A 41 -5.64 8.48 8.13
C ALA A 41 -4.85 9.33 7.12
N ALA A 42 -3.77 9.96 7.58
CA ALA A 42 -2.93 10.82 6.73
C ALA A 42 -1.59 10.16 6.41
N LYS A 43 -1.13 9.22 7.24
CA LYS A 43 0.13 8.53 7.05
C LYS A 43 -0.15 7.04 6.98
N ILE A 44 0.02 6.45 5.80
CA ILE A 44 -0.32 5.05 5.55
C ILE A 44 0.89 4.29 5.02
N VAL A 45 1.15 3.12 5.58
CA VAL A 45 2.12 2.15 5.06
C VAL A 45 1.34 0.91 4.65
N VAL A 46 1.45 0.52 3.38
CA VAL A 46 0.83 -0.72 2.88
C VAL A 46 1.89 -1.81 2.88
N ASN A 47 1.72 -2.81 3.73
CA ASN A 47 2.63 -3.95 3.80
C ASN A 47 2.23 -4.98 2.75
N LEU A 48 3.11 -5.19 1.77
CA LEU A 48 2.87 -6.04 0.62
C LEU A 48 3.44 -7.46 0.78
N GLU A 49 4.07 -7.76 1.91
CA GLU A 49 4.73 -9.05 2.11
C GLU A 49 3.81 -10.25 1.91
N GLY A 50 2.55 -10.13 2.29
CA GLY A 50 1.57 -11.20 2.16
C GLY A 50 0.84 -11.25 0.81
N ILE A 51 1.16 -10.33 -0.12
CA ILE A 51 0.56 -10.35 -1.45
C ILE A 51 1.31 -11.33 -2.32
N THR A 52 0.59 -12.27 -2.94
CA THR A 52 1.16 -13.30 -3.80
C THR A 52 1.12 -12.95 -5.27
N GLN A 53 0.16 -12.13 -5.68
CA GLN A 53 0.01 -11.67 -7.06
C GLN A 53 -0.54 -10.25 -7.09
N ILE A 54 -0.11 -9.48 -8.08
CA ILE A 54 -0.64 -8.15 -8.34
C ILE A 54 -0.73 -7.96 -9.87
N ASP A 55 -1.81 -7.37 -10.33
CA ASP A 55 -1.97 -7.02 -11.74
C ASP A 55 -2.15 -5.51 -11.90
N SER A 56 -2.47 -5.06 -13.11
CA SER A 56 -2.64 -3.64 -13.39
C SER A 56 -3.74 -2.99 -12.53
N SER A 57 -4.76 -3.74 -12.13
CA SER A 57 -5.81 -3.20 -11.28
C SER A 57 -5.31 -2.93 -9.87
N GLY A 58 -4.49 -3.83 -9.31
CA GLY A 58 -3.87 -3.63 -8.01
C GLY A 58 -2.88 -2.48 -8.02
N ILE A 59 -2.07 -2.37 -9.07
CA ILE A 59 -1.14 -1.27 -9.25
C ILE A 59 -1.89 0.06 -9.33
N SER A 60 -2.97 0.11 -10.12
CA SER A 60 -3.78 1.33 -10.24
C SER A 60 -4.38 1.74 -8.90
N THR A 61 -4.79 0.77 -8.09
CA THR A 61 -5.32 1.04 -6.74
C THR A 61 -4.25 1.70 -5.87
N LEU A 62 -3.03 1.18 -5.87
CA LEU A 62 -1.94 1.75 -5.08
C LEU A 62 -1.60 3.16 -5.55
N VAL A 63 -1.47 3.37 -6.85
CA VAL A 63 -1.14 4.69 -7.41
C VAL A 63 -2.23 5.70 -7.12
N ARG A 64 -3.49 5.32 -7.31
CA ARG A 64 -4.64 6.22 -7.08
C ARG A 64 -4.69 6.69 -5.62
N ASN A 65 -4.50 5.77 -4.70
CA ASN A 65 -4.53 6.12 -3.28
C ASN A 65 -3.30 6.93 -2.86
N TYR A 66 -2.14 6.65 -3.44
CA TYR A 66 -0.94 7.44 -3.25
C TYR A 66 -1.19 8.90 -3.65
N VAL A 67 -1.76 9.12 -4.83
CA VAL A 67 -2.07 10.46 -5.35
C VAL A 67 -3.13 11.14 -4.48
N THR A 68 -4.22 10.43 -4.18
CA THR A 68 -5.32 10.98 -3.37
C THR A 68 -4.83 11.44 -2.01
N LEU A 69 -4.04 10.60 -1.34
CA LEU A 69 -3.54 10.92 -0.01
C LEU A 69 -2.55 12.10 -0.06
N GLY A 70 -1.71 12.14 -1.09
CA GLY A 70 -0.79 13.26 -1.30
C GLY A 70 -1.52 14.59 -1.46
N LYS A 71 -2.63 14.60 -2.18
CA LYS A 71 -3.45 15.80 -2.38
C LYS A 71 -4.10 16.29 -1.08
N LYS A 72 -4.30 15.38 -0.13
CA LYS A 72 -4.84 15.73 1.18
C LYS A 72 -3.77 16.12 2.20
N GLY A 73 -2.52 16.24 1.76
CA GLY A 73 -1.42 16.57 2.63
C GLY A 73 -0.83 15.38 3.38
N GLY A 74 -1.24 14.16 3.05
CA GLY A 74 -0.72 12.96 3.65
C GLY A 74 0.32 12.26 2.80
N ALA A 75 0.68 11.04 3.16
CA ALA A 75 1.66 10.23 2.43
C ALA A 75 1.35 8.74 2.55
N LEU A 76 1.49 8.03 1.44
CA LEU A 76 1.36 6.58 1.37
C LEU A 76 2.72 6.01 0.96
N LYS A 77 3.15 4.97 1.68
CA LYS A 77 4.41 4.29 1.41
C LYS A 77 4.19 2.79 1.37
N LEU A 78 5.08 2.07 0.67
CA LEU A 78 4.99 0.63 0.52
C LEU A 78 6.05 -0.05 1.38
N LEU A 79 5.72 -1.25 1.86
CA LEU A 79 6.60 -2.02 2.73
C LEU A 79 6.69 -3.46 2.24
N LYS A 80 7.91 -3.97 2.16
CA LYS A 80 8.23 -5.39 1.90
C LYS A 80 7.55 -6.00 0.67
N PRO A 81 7.69 -5.40 -0.52
CA PRO A 81 7.29 -6.12 -1.72
C PRO A 81 8.27 -7.28 -1.93
N THR A 82 7.77 -8.47 -2.22
CA THR A 82 8.59 -9.68 -2.40
C THR A 82 8.17 -10.45 -3.64
N GLY A 83 9.08 -11.30 -4.15
CA GLY A 83 8.81 -12.19 -5.26
C GLY A 83 8.29 -11.48 -6.50
N ARG A 84 7.20 -12.00 -7.07
CA ARG A 84 6.61 -11.45 -8.30
C ARG A 84 6.06 -10.05 -8.13
N VAL A 85 5.59 -9.71 -6.94
CA VAL A 85 5.08 -8.38 -6.66
C VAL A 85 6.21 -7.37 -6.79
N ARG A 86 7.37 -7.68 -6.22
CA ARG A 86 8.55 -6.82 -6.34
C ARG A 86 8.97 -6.67 -7.80
N ASP A 87 9.00 -7.78 -8.55
CA ASP A 87 9.37 -7.75 -9.96
C ASP A 87 8.45 -6.83 -10.76
N VAL A 88 7.14 -6.93 -10.54
CA VAL A 88 6.15 -6.09 -11.22
C VAL A 88 6.37 -4.61 -10.87
N LEU A 89 6.62 -4.31 -9.59
CA LEU A 89 6.85 -2.93 -9.15
C LEU A 89 8.14 -2.36 -9.76
N GLU A 90 9.18 -3.18 -9.90
CA GLU A 90 10.43 -2.75 -10.53
C GLU A 90 10.25 -2.49 -12.03
N VAL A 91 9.62 -3.41 -12.75
CA VAL A 91 9.39 -3.29 -14.19
C VAL A 91 8.52 -2.07 -14.51
N THR A 92 7.51 -1.79 -13.71
CA THR A 92 6.63 -0.64 -13.90
C THR A 92 7.22 0.65 -13.35
N ARG A 93 8.39 0.58 -12.71
CA ARG A 93 9.05 1.71 -12.05
C ARG A 93 8.21 2.36 -10.95
N LEU A 94 7.28 1.62 -10.40
CA LEU A 94 6.41 2.12 -9.34
C LEU A 94 7.20 2.45 -8.08
N MET A 95 8.26 1.69 -7.80
CA MET A 95 9.13 1.92 -6.65
C MET A 95 9.91 3.23 -6.75
N SER A 96 10.02 3.81 -7.94
CA SER A 96 10.61 5.14 -8.13
C SER A 96 9.61 6.25 -7.84
N CYS A 97 8.32 5.95 -7.92
CA CYS A 97 7.23 6.89 -7.71
C CYS A 97 6.77 6.90 -6.26
N ILE A 98 6.50 5.72 -5.71
CA ILE A 98 5.99 5.55 -4.34
C ILE A 98 7.15 5.09 -3.45
N PRO A 99 7.48 5.81 -2.38
CA PRO A 99 8.54 5.39 -1.47
C PRO A 99 8.30 3.97 -0.96
N THR A 100 9.32 3.13 -1.06
CA THR A 100 9.23 1.70 -0.76
C THR A 100 10.35 1.30 0.20
N PHE A 101 10.01 0.54 1.22
CA PHE A 101 10.92 0.11 2.27
C PHE A 101 10.89 -1.40 2.45
N ASP A 102 12.01 -1.98 2.85
CA ASP A 102 12.11 -3.40 3.18
C ASP A 102 12.05 -3.65 4.70
N ASP A 103 12.02 -2.60 5.50
CA ASP A 103 12.08 -2.65 6.95
C ASP A 103 10.98 -1.75 7.52
N GLU A 104 10.13 -2.30 8.38
CA GLU A 104 9.02 -1.57 8.98
C GLU A 104 9.50 -0.36 9.79
N ALA A 105 10.56 -0.52 10.58
CA ALA A 105 11.07 0.58 11.39
C ALA A 105 11.54 1.75 10.53
N LYS A 106 12.16 1.46 9.40
CA LYS A 106 12.59 2.50 8.46
C LYS A 106 11.40 3.18 7.80
N ALA A 107 10.37 2.41 7.44
CA ALA A 107 9.15 2.97 6.85
C ALA A 107 8.49 3.93 7.84
N LEU A 108 8.35 3.52 9.10
CA LEU A 108 7.76 4.36 10.15
C LEU A 108 8.60 5.62 10.41
N ALA A 109 9.92 5.46 10.48
CA ALA A 109 10.82 6.59 10.72
C ALA A 109 10.79 7.63 9.60
N SER A 110 10.48 7.21 8.38
CA SER A 110 10.45 8.10 7.21
C SER A 110 9.36 9.17 7.28
N PHE A 111 8.39 9.02 8.18
CA PHE A 111 7.33 10.02 8.40
C PHE A 111 7.70 11.08 9.45
N LYS A 112 8.80 10.89 10.12
CA LYS A 112 9.24 11.82 11.18
C LYS A 112 10.07 12.97 10.63
#